data_fe4ecc49c84d2ae0c81581825bf2d0ad
#
_entry.id   fe4ecc49c84d2ae0c81581825bf2d0ad
#
_cell.length_a   1.000
_cell.length_b   1.000
_cell.length_c   1.000
_cell.angle_alpha   90.00
_cell.angle_beta   90.00
_cell.angle_gamma   90.00
#
_symmetry.space_group_name_H-M   'P 1'
#
loop_
_entity.id
_entity.type
_entity.pdbx_description
1 polymer ?
#
loop_
_entity_poly.entity_id
_entity_poly.type
_entity_poly.pdbx_seq_one_letter_code
_entity_poly.pdbx_strand_id
1 'polypeptide(L)'
;MTWPHPRRRCSESGQTAVLIIGFVLVIAMTVVVVVDATAAYLRRQALSSLADGAALAAADGIAGEQVYTAGLGEQAVVDPEVARALVDSHLASVGAGRRYPGLVHTVEVDGERVVVRL
;
A
#
# COMPACT_ATOMS: atom_id res chain seq x y z
N MET A 1 -69.40 -15.27 -38.10
CA MET A 1 -68.64 -16.24 -37.30
C MET A 1 -67.19 -15.78 -37.29
N THR A 2 -66.86 -14.97 -36.28
CA THR A 2 -65.50 -14.33 -36.16
C THR A 2 -64.64 -15.17 -35.22
N TRP A 3 -63.60 -15.74 -35.77
CA TRP A 3 -62.63 -16.50 -34.98
C TRP A 3 -61.69 -15.52 -34.20
N PRO A 4 -61.56 -15.68 -32.89
CA PRO A 4 -60.57 -14.88 -32.12
C PRO A 4 -59.17 -15.34 -32.45
N HIS A 5 -58.37 -14.47 -33.02
CA HIS A 5 -56.93 -14.71 -33.18
C HIS A 5 -56.26 -14.74 -31.79
N PRO A 6 -55.51 -15.81 -31.46
CA PRO A 6 -54.75 -15.83 -30.24
C PRO A 6 -53.66 -14.76 -30.36
N ARG A 7 -53.73 -13.70 -29.56
CA ARG A 7 -52.66 -12.75 -29.37
C ARG A 7 -51.48 -13.52 -28.78
N ARG A 8 -50.50 -13.79 -29.61
CA ARG A 8 -49.19 -14.25 -29.14
C ARG A 8 -48.65 -13.13 -28.23
N ARG A 9 -48.74 -13.31 -26.93
CA ARG A 9 -47.97 -12.55 -25.97
C ARG A 9 -46.52 -12.96 -26.22
N CYS A 10 -45.81 -12.20 -27.05
CA CYS A 10 -44.39 -12.31 -27.17
C CYS A 10 -43.80 -12.11 -25.78
N SER A 11 -43.04 -13.06 -25.35
CA SER A 11 -42.45 -13.18 -24.04
C SER A 11 -41.45 -12.01 -23.77
N GLU A 12 -41.97 -10.90 -23.26
CA GLU A 12 -41.17 -9.78 -22.76
C GLU A 12 -40.36 -10.15 -21.51
N SER A 13 -40.74 -11.24 -20.83
CA SER A 13 -40.07 -11.74 -19.63
C SER A 13 -38.65 -12.22 -19.91
N GLY A 14 -38.32 -12.72 -21.11
CA GLY A 14 -36.97 -13.14 -21.46
C GLY A 14 -35.98 -11.97 -21.61
N GLN A 15 -36.44 -10.87 -22.19
CA GLN A 15 -35.60 -9.68 -22.39
C GLN A 15 -35.28 -9.01 -21.06
N THR A 16 -36.22 -8.94 -20.14
CA THR A 16 -36.03 -8.39 -18.80
C THR A 16 -35.08 -9.26 -17.99
N ALA A 17 -35.15 -10.59 -18.09
CA ALA A 17 -34.26 -11.51 -17.39
C ALA A 17 -32.78 -11.35 -17.85
N VAL A 18 -32.56 -11.23 -19.15
CA VAL A 18 -31.20 -10.99 -19.71
C VAL A 18 -30.66 -9.66 -19.24
N LEU A 19 -31.46 -8.61 -19.19
CA LEU A 19 -31.05 -7.29 -18.72
C LEU A 19 -30.70 -7.31 -17.23
N ILE A 20 -31.46 -7.99 -16.40
CA ILE A 20 -31.16 -8.14 -14.97
C ILE A 20 -29.87 -8.92 -14.76
N ILE A 21 -29.67 -10.04 -15.47
CA ILE A 21 -28.44 -10.83 -15.36
C ILE A 21 -27.25 -10.01 -15.81
N GLY A 22 -27.34 -9.29 -16.92
CA GLY A 22 -26.29 -8.39 -17.40
C GLY A 22 -25.93 -7.30 -16.39
N PHE A 23 -26.93 -6.69 -15.79
CA PHE A 23 -26.74 -5.65 -14.78
C PHE A 23 -26.05 -6.18 -13.50
N VAL A 24 -26.49 -7.34 -13.00
CA VAL A 24 -25.87 -8.01 -11.85
C VAL A 24 -24.41 -8.35 -12.14
N LEU A 25 -24.10 -8.80 -13.36
CA LEU A 25 -22.73 -9.12 -13.76
C LEU A 25 -21.83 -7.88 -13.77
N VAL A 26 -22.34 -6.75 -14.28
CA VAL A 26 -21.62 -5.47 -14.28
C VAL A 26 -21.35 -5.00 -12.85
N ILE A 27 -22.36 -5.08 -11.97
CA ILE A 27 -22.17 -4.73 -10.55
C ILE A 27 -21.12 -5.64 -9.91
N ALA A 28 -21.20 -6.95 -10.12
CA ALA A 28 -20.24 -7.90 -9.57
C ALA A 28 -18.80 -7.60 -10.03
N MET A 29 -18.59 -7.33 -11.32
CA MET A 29 -17.29 -6.92 -11.85
C MET A 29 -16.78 -5.61 -11.22
N THR A 30 -17.67 -4.63 -11.07
CA THR A 30 -17.32 -3.34 -10.45
C THR A 30 -16.85 -3.54 -9.01
N VAL A 31 -17.53 -4.38 -8.23
CA VAL A 31 -17.13 -4.70 -6.85
C VAL A 31 -15.75 -5.34 -6.80
N VAL A 32 -15.46 -6.29 -7.68
CA VAL A 32 -14.13 -6.94 -7.74
C VAL A 32 -13.04 -5.91 -8.02
N VAL A 33 -13.23 -5.04 -9.00
CA VAL A 33 -12.24 -3.99 -9.35
C VAL A 33 -12.00 -3.04 -8.18
N VAL A 34 -13.06 -2.63 -7.47
CA VAL A 34 -12.94 -1.74 -6.31
C VAL A 34 -12.17 -2.42 -5.17
N VAL A 35 -12.46 -3.69 -4.90
CA VAL A 35 -11.74 -4.45 -3.87
C VAL A 35 -10.26 -4.59 -4.19
N ASP A 36 -9.92 -4.93 -5.43
CA ASP A 36 -8.52 -5.06 -5.87
C ASP A 36 -7.76 -3.72 -5.80
N ALA A 37 -8.39 -2.64 -6.26
CA ALA A 37 -7.80 -1.30 -6.18
C ALA A 37 -7.56 -0.86 -4.74
N THR A 38 -8.51 -1.14 -3.84
CA THR A 38 -8.39 -0.84 -2.40
C THR A 38 -7.26 -1.64 -1.76
N ALA A 39 -7.15 -2.92 -2.06
CA ALA A 39 -6.07 -3.77 -1.55
C ALA A 39 -4.68 -3.28 -1.99
N ALA A 40 -4.53 -2.88 -3.25
CA ALA A 40 -3.30 -2.31 -3.78
C ALA A 40 -2.95 -0.98 -3.10
N TYR A 41 -3.94 -0.12 -2.88
CA TYR A 41 -3.76 1.15 -2.18
C TYR A 41 -3.29 0.97 -0.73
N LEU A 42 -3.94 0.07 0.01
CA LEU A 42 -3.58 -0.22 1.40
C LEU A 42 -2.16 -0.81 1.53
N ARG A 43 -1.73 -1.65 0.60
CA ARG A 43 -0.35 -2.14 0.56
C ARG A 43 0.66 -1.02 0.34
N ARG A 44 0.40 -0.12 -0.60
CA ARG A 44 1.25 1.06 -0.82
C ARG A 44 1.35 1.93 0.42
N GLN A 45 0.23 2.22 1.08
CA GLN A 45 0.20 3.02 2.29
C GLN A 45 0.97 2.34 3.43
N ALA A 46 0.82 1.03 3.61
CA ALA A 46 1.55 0.28 4.62
C ALA A 46 3.07 0.30 4.39
N LEU A 47 3.53 0.17 3.14
CA LEU A 47 4.95 0.26 2.79
C LEU A 47 5.49 1.69 2.99
N SER A 48 4.72 2.72 2.61
CA SER A 48 5.10 4.11 2.86
C SER A 48 5.26 4.39 4.35
N SER A 49 4.30 3.97 5.18
CA SER A 49 4.39 4.13 6.63
C SER A 49 5.57 3.37 7.24
N LEU A 50 5.92 2.20 6.69
CA LEU A 50 7.09 1.43 7.11
C LEU A 50 8.39 2.15 6.76
N ALA A 51 8.49 2.74 5.57
CA ALA A 51 9.64 3.53 5.14
C ALA A 51 9.82 4.79 6.00
N ASP A 52 8.72 5.50 6.27
CA ASP A 52 8.72 6.69 7.11
C ASP A 52 9.16 6.35 8.56
N GLY A 53 8.66 5.25 9.11
CA GLY A 53 9.07 4.76 10.42
C GLY A 53 10.55 4.38 10.49
N ALA A 54 11.07 3.74 9.45
CA ALA A 54 12.48 3.38 9.36
C ALA A 54 13.39 4.62 9.22
N ALA A 55 12.99 5.61 8.44
CA ALA A 55 13.72 6.86 8.29
C ALA A 55 13.73 7.66 9.59
N LEU A 56 12.60 7.71 10.30
CA LEU A 56 12.51 8.38 11.61
C LEU A 56 13.39 7.68 12.65
N ALA A 57 13.36 6.35 12.72
CA ALA A 57 14.19 5.58 13.64
C ALA A 57 15.69 5.80 13.38
N ALA A 58 16.11 5.90 12.12
CA ALA A 58 17.46 6.24 11.75
C ALA A 58 17.85 7.66 12.19
N ALA A 59 16.99 8.64 11.96
CA ALA A 59 17.22 10.03 12.34
C ALA A 59 17.31 10.20 13.86
N ASP A 60 16.39 9.61 14.62
CA ASP A 60 16.37 9.68 16.09
C ASP A 60 17.59 8.96 16.71
N GLY A 61 17.98 7.80 16.17
CA GLY A 61 19.14 7.06 16.65
C GLY A 61 20.45 7.83 16.45
N ILE A 62 20.62 8.49 15.31
CA ILE A 62 21.77 9.33 15.01
C ILE A 62 21.80 10.56 15.92
N ALA A 63 20.66 11.25 16.07
CA ALA A 63 20.57 12.41 16.94
C ALA A 63 20.89 12.07 18.41
N GLY A 64 20.41 10.92 18.90
CA GLY A 64 20.69 10.44 20.25
C GLY A 64 22.18 10.16 20.47
N GLU A 65 22.85 9.47 19.57
CA GLU A 65 24.27 9.13 19.67
C GLU A 65 25.16 10.38 19.66
N GLN A 66 24.83 11.38 18.87
CA GLN A 66 25.59 12.62 18.74
C GLN A 66 25.48 13.52 19.98
N VAL A 67 24.30 13.60 20.58
CA VAL A 67 24.13 14.34 21.85
C VAL A 67 25.01 13.76 22.94
N TYR A 68 25.22 12.43 22.96
CA TYR A 68 26.05 11.79 23.96
C TYR A 68 27.57 11.87 23.67
N THR A 69 27.98 11.96 22.39
CA THR A 69 29.39 11.89 22.01
C THR A 69 30.04 13.24 21.71
N ALA A 70 29.29 14.17 21.07
CA ALA A 70 29.87 15.43 20.56
C ALA A 70 29.33 16.71 21.26
N GLY A 71 28.30 16.60 22.11
CA GLY A 71 27.66 17.78 22.72
C GLY A 71 26.79 18.58 21.73
N LEU A 72 26.15 19.64 22.22
CA LEU A 72 25.09 20.40 21.52
C LEU A 72 25.61 21.39 20.44
N GLY A 73 26.80 21.24 19.91
CA GLY A 73 27.47 22.30 19.15
C GLY A 73 27.96 21.99 17.73
N GLU A 74 28.00 20.76 17.30
CA GLU A 74 28.50 20.40 15.95
C GLU A 74 27.38 19.82 15.08
N GLN A 75 27.31 20.33 13.83
CA GLN A 75 26.42 19.78 12.81
C GLN A 75 26.73 18.30 12.59
N ALA A 76 25.73 17.50 12.81
CA ALA A 76 25.83 16.06 12.76
C ALA A 76 25.94 15.56 11.31
N VAL A 77 27.14 15.13 10.92
CA VAL A 77 27.30 14.38 9.69
C VAL A 77 26.75 12.96 9.92
N VAL A 78 25.69 12.63 9.19
CA VAL A 78 25.07 11.31 9.27
C VAL A 78 26.01 10.28 8.64
N ASP A 79 26.51 9.34 9.45
CA ASP A 79 27.27 8.20 8.93
C ASP A 79 26.33 7.23 8.20
N PRO A 80 26.53 6.98 6.88
CA PRO A 80 25.67 6.10 6.11
C PRO A 80 25.62 4.66 6.65
N GLU A 81 26.67 4.18 7.24
CA GLU A 81 26.74 2.82 7.82
C GLU A 81 25.85 2.71 9.07
N VAL A 82 25.91 3.72 9.94
CA VAL A 82 25.07 3.80 11.13
C VAL A 82 23.60 3.92 10.73
N ALA A 83 23.29 4.77 9.76
CA ALA A 83 21.92 4.92 9.26
C ALA A 83 21.34 3.60 8.72
N ARG A 84 22.13 2.84 7.94
CA ARG A 84 21.72 1.52 7.43
C ARG A 84 21.49 0.54 8.57
N ALA A 85 22.38 0.44 9.53
CA ALA A 85 22.24 -0.46 10.67
C ALA A 85 20.99 -0.17 11.50
N LEU A 86 20.64 1.11 11.68
CA LEU A 86 19.43 1.52 12.39
C LEU A 86 18.16 1.16 11.62
N VAL A 87 18.15 1.37 10.29
CA VAL A 87 17.05 0.97 9.42
C VAL A 87 16.85 -0.55 9.47
N ASP A 88 17.92 -1.33 9.34
CA ASP A 88 17.89 -2.79 9.40
C ASP A 88 17.33 -3.28 10.74
N SER A 89 17.82 -2.70 11.83
CA SER A 89 17.34 -3.01 13.18
C SER A 89 15.84 -2.70 13.35
N HIS A 90 15.40 -1.54 12.84
CA HIS A 90 13.99 -1.17 12.90
C HIS A 90 13.11 -2.13 12.08
N LEU A 91 13.48 -2.41 10.83
CA LEU A 91 12.76 -3.34 9.96
C LEU A 91 12.69 -4.76 10.56
N ALA A 92 13.76 -5.20 11.21
CA ALA A 92 13.78 -6.47 11.92
C ALA A 92 12.86 -6.47 13.14
N SER A 93 12.84 -5.40 13.93
CA SER A 93 12.02 -5.27 15.15
C SER A 93 10.53 -5.29 14.84
N VAL A 94 10.09 -4.65 13.75
CA VAL A 94 8.69 -4.67 13.30
C VAL A 94 8.31 -5.92 12.49
N GLY A 95 9.27 -6.83 12.25
CA GLY A 95 9.04 -8.08 11.53
C GLY A 95 8.73 -7.89 10.05
N ALA A 96 9.26 -6.83 9.43
CA ALA A 96 8.97 -6.46 8.05
C ALA A 96 9.24 -7.59 7.05
N GLY A 97 10.36 -8.31 7.18
CA GLY A 97 10.72 -9.42 6.31
C GLY A 97 9.75 -10.61 6.36
N ARG A 98 9.11 -10.83 7.52
CA ARG A 98 8.06 -11.87 7.64
C ARG A 98 6.73 -11.43 7.04
N ARG A 99 6.41 -10.14 7.14
CA ARG A 99 5.17 -9.57 6.64
C ARG A 99 5.18 -9.34 5.13
N TYR A 100 6.37 -9.05 4.59
CA TYR A 100 6.59 -8.78 3.16
C TYR A 100 7.75 -9.62 2.63
N PRO A 101 7.51 -10.90 2.27
CA PRO A 101 8.53 -11.76 1.70
C PRO A 101 9.09 -11.15 0.40
N GLY A 102 10.42 -11.00 0.33
CA GLY A 102 11.08 -10.35 -0.81
C GLY A 102 11.21 -8.83 -0.69
N LEU A 103 10.96 -8.24 0.48
CA LEU A 103 11.19 -6.82 0.73
C LEU A 103 12.68 -6.50 0.50
N VAL A 104 12.94 -5.59 -0.42
CA VAL A 104 14.27 -5.01 -0.66
C VAL A 104 14.20 -3.55 -0.26
N HIS A 105 15.18 -3.06 0.47
CA HIS A 105 15.25 -1.66 0.86
C HIS A 105 16.58 -1.03 0.44
N THR A 106 16.53 0.27 0.20
CA THR A 106 17.72 1.10 -0.07
C THR A 106 17.71 2.29 0.87
N VAL A 107 18.89 2.57 1.44
CA VAL A 107 19.09 3.72 2.32
C VAL A 107 20.08 4.66 1.62
N GLU A 108 19.62 5.86 1.31
CA GLU A 108 20.43 6.94 0.76
C GLU A 108 20.59 8.01 1.83
N VAL A 109 21.82 8.46 2.03
CA VAL A 109 22.14 9.55 2.95
C VAL A 109 22.67 10.72 2.14
N ASP A 110 22.00 11.87 2.24
CA ASP A 110 22.38 13.10 1.58
C ASP A 110 22.50 14.22 2.64
N GLY A 111 23.73 14.44 3.10
CA GLY A 111 24.04 15.37 4.19
C GLY A 111 23.32 15.01 5.50
N GLU A 112 22.33 15.81 5.89
CA GLU A 112 21.52 15.58 7.10
C GLU A 112 20.22 14.77 6.82
N ARG A 113 20.00 14.37 5.54
CA ARG A 113 18.76 13.70 5.14
C ARG A 113 18.99 12.22 4.94
N VAL A 114 18.14 11.40 5.57
CA VAL A 114 18.07 9.95 5.33
C VAL A 114 16.82 9.65 4.50
N VAL A 115 17.01 8.99 3.36
CA VAL A 115 15.92 8.56 2.49
C VAL A 115 15.89 7.03 2.45
N VAL A 116 14.78 6.46 2.88
CA VAL A 116 14.54 5.01 2.85
C VAL A 116 13.52 4.71 1.77
N ARG A 117 13.87 3.77 0.88
CA ARG A 117 12.95 3.24 -0.14
C ARG A 117 12.78 1.74 0.06
N LEU A 118 11.53 1.29 -0.01
CA LEU A 118 11.10 -0.10 0.15
C LEU A 118 10.51 -0.63 -1.16
#